data_eb6e4f2db95ea6e4c01c669122d44852
#
_entry.id   eb6e4f2db95ea6e4c01c669122d44852
#
_cell.length_a   1.000
_cell.length_b   1.000
_cell.length_c   1.000
_cell.angle_alpha   90.00
_cell.angle_beta   90.00
_cell.angle_gamma   90.00
#
_symmetry.space_group_name_H-M   'P 1'
#
loop_
_entity.id
_entity.type
_entity.pdbx_description
1 polymer ?
#
loop_
_entity_poly.entity_id
_entity_poly.type
_entity_poly.pdbx_seq_one_letter_code
_entity_poly.pdbx_strand_id
1 'polypeptide(L)'
;SLFNQIKEDGKGGLVGATSVVFKKNFDALYFSKSFIPVKTADTQFKPKSYYFHIGLYAYRPSALENYTDFGEGNLENLEGLEQLRFLENNLTIKCVPVRRKKQGFWEVNNFSDVEIVEKILASSGL
;
A
#
# COMPACT_ATOMS: atom_id res chain seq x y z
N SER A 1 1.80 6.48 8.35
CA SER A 1 1.53 6.38 6.94
C SER A 1 2.71 5.88 6.23
N LEU A 2 2.42 5.08 5.45
CA LEU A 2 3.10 4.49 4.36
C LEU A 2 3.16 5.41 3.19
N PHE A 3 4.01 6.44 3.22
CA PHE A 3 4.20 7.34 2.13
C PHE A 3 5.51 6.99 1.43
N ASN A 4 5.45 6.20 0.38
CA ASN A 4 6.49 6.24 -0.61
C ASN A 4 6.15 7.38 -1.58
N GLN A 5 6.84 8.52 -1.48
CA GLN A 5 6.95 9.39 -2.63
C GLN A 5 7.68 8.60 -3.71
N ILE A 6 6.97 8.18 -4.75
CA ILE A 6 7.65 7.75 -5.97
C ILE A 6 8.23 9.01 -6.57
N LYS A 7 9.57 9.07 -6.69
CA LYS A 7 10.20 10.00 -7.59
C LYS A 7 9.65 9.75 -8.99
N GLU A 8 9.25 10.83 -9.65
CA GLU A 8 8.85 10.85 -11.05
C GLU A 8 10.04 10.48 -11.96
N ASP A 9 10.22 9.22 -12.18
CA ASP A 9 10.83 8.75 -13.41
C ASP A 9 9.74 7.98 -14.16
N GLY A 10 9.17 8.61 -15.16
CA GLY A 10 7.95 8.24 -15.89
C GLY A 10 7.94 6.86 -16.55
N LYS A 11 8.58 5.86 -15.99
CA LYS A 11 8.60 4.48 -16.46
C LYS A 11 8.55 3.52 -15.27
N GLY A 12 7.38 2.95 -15.08
CA GLY A 12 7.21 1.80 -14.23
C GLY A 12 6.82 2.17 -12.81
N GLY A 13 5.56 1.97 -12.48
CA GLY A 13 5.15 1.75 -11.11
C GLY A 13 6.03 0.67 -10.51
N LEU A 14 6.37 0.78 -9.24
CA LEU A 14 7.02 -0.31 -8.50
C LEU A 14 6.19 -1.57 -8.74
N VAL A 15 6.77 -2.55 -9.43
CA VAL A 15 6.12 -3.84 -9.68
C VAL A 15 5.77 -4.42 -8.33
N GLY A 16 4.48 -4.61 -8.06
CA GLY A 16 3.98 -5.14 -6.79
C GLY A 16 3.56 -4.11 -5.73
N ALA A 17 3.76 -2.81 -5.94
CA ALA A 17 3.30 -1.82 -4.97
C ALA A 17 1.78 -1.63 -5.04
N THR A 18 1.10 -1.75 -3.90
CA THR A 18 -0.32 -1.45 -3.76
C THR A 18 -0.50 0.02 -3.39
N SER A 19 -1.24 0.75 -4.23
CA SER A 19 -1.62 2.14 -3.95
C SER A 19 -2.75 2.19 -2.92
N VAL A 20 -2.79 3.25 -2.13
CA VAL A 20 -3.87 3.50 -1.18
C VAL A 20 -4.31 4.95 -1.21
N VAL A 21 -5.62 5.18 -1.16
CA VAL A 21 -6.24 6.48 -0.93
C VAL A 21 -7.03 6.46 0.38
N PHE A 22 -7.04 7.58 1.08
CA PHE A 22 -7.67 7.67 2.39
C PHE A 22 -8.28 9.05 2.65
N LYS A 23 -9.17 9.11 3.64
CA LYS A 23 -9.83 10.32 4.12
C LYS A 23 -8.84 11.22 4.88
N LYS A 24 -9.23 12.46 5.19
CA LYS A 24 -8.45 13.40 6.00
C LYS A 24 -8.08 12.85 7.39
N ASN A 25 -8.90 11.98 7.95
CA ASN A 25 -8.68 11.30 9.22
C ASN A 25 -7.87 10.00 9.09
N PHE A 26 -7.31 9.72 7.91
CA PHE A 26 -6.55 8.51 7.58
C PHE A 26 -7.34 7.20 7.53
N ASP A 27 -8.67 7.23 7.47
CA ASP A 27 -9.42 6.03 7.14
C ASP A 27 -9.24 5.70 5.67
N ALA A 28 -8.87 4.46 5.36
CA ALA A 28 -8.71 4.00 3.99
C ALA A 28 -10.03 4.13 3.23
N LEU A 29 -9.95 4.62 1.99
CA LEU A 29 -11.06 4.63 1.05
C LEU A 29 -10.97 3.45 0.10
N TYR A 30 -9.77 3.15 -0.41
CA TYR A 30 -9.54 2.06 -1.34
C TYR A 30 -8.06 1.71 -1.46
N PHE A 31 -7.80 0.45 -1.80
CA PHE A 31 -6.48 -0.08 -2.16
C PHE A 31 -6.56 -0.63 -3.58
N SER A 32 -5.52 -0.42 -4.38
CA SER A 32 -5.44 -0.93 -5.74
C SER A 32 -4.02 -1.29 -6.15
N LYS A 33 -3.88 -2.32 -6.99
CA LYS A 33 -2.64 -2.60 -7.71
C LYS A 33 -2.37 -1.61 -8.83
N SER A 34 -3.40 -0.86 -9.24
CA SER A 34 -3.26 0.27 -10.16
C SER A 34 -2.88 1.54 -9.42
N PHE A 35 -2.33 2.52 -10.15
CA PHE A 35 -2.08 3.85 -9.59
C PHE A 35 -3.39 4.57 -9.30
N ILE A 36 -3.63 4.89 -8.04
CA ILE A 36 -4.74 5.72 -7.58
C ILE A 36 -4.22 6.85 -6.67
N PRO A 37 -4.72 8.10 -6.81
CA PRO A 37 -5.59 8.59 -7.91
C PRO A 37 -4.90 8.51 -9.27
N VAL A 38 -5.71 8.51 -10.35
CA VAL A 38 -5.18 8.44 -11.70
C VAL A 38 -4.14 9.56 -11.95
N LYS A 39 -3.03 9.21 -12.57
CA LYS A 39 -2.01 10.17 -13.01
C LYS A 39 -2.42 10.68 -14.41
N THR A 40 -3.05 11.85 -14.47
CA THR A 40 -3.34 12.50 -15.76
C THR A 40 -2.31 13.58 -16.04
N ALA A 41 -1.80 13.62 -17.28
CA ALA A 41 -0.81 14.62 -17.72
C ALA A 41 -1.36 16.06 -17.68
N ASP A 42 -2.69 16.23 -17.79
CA ASP A 42 -3.38 17.49 -18.05
C ASP A 42 -4.07 18.14 -16.84
N THR A 43 -3.94 17.62 -15.64
CA THR A 43 -4.64 18.22 -14.51
C THR A 43 -3.81 19.35 -13.90
N GLN A 44 -4.43 20.53 -13.78
CA GLN A 44 -3.94 21.64 -12.93
C GLN A 44 -3.78 21.19 -11.46
N PHE A 45 -4.38 20.07 -11.08
CA PHE A 45 -4.31 19.45 -9.77
C PHE A 45 -3.37 18.25 -9.81
N LYS A 46 -2.06 18.50 -9.71
CA LYS A 46 -1.11 17.42 -9.44
C LYS A 46 -1.29 16.95 -8.00
N PRO A 47 -1.57 15.67 -7.74
CA PRO A 47 -1.57 15.17 -6.38
C PRO A 47 -0.20 15.43 -5.76
N LYS A 48 -0.18 16.01 -4.57
CA LYS A 48 1.07 16.33 -3.86
C LYS A 48 1.90 15.08 -3.54
N SER A 49 1.26 13.91 -3.45
CA SER A 49 1.90 12.65 -3.12
C SER A 49 1.00 11.48 -3.48
N TYR A 50 1.60 10.38 -3.92
CA TYR A 50 0.99 9.06 -3.98
C TYR A 50 1.37 8.27 -2.73
N TYR A 51 0.47 7.41 -2.29
CA TYR A 51 0.65 6.62 -1.08
C TYR A 51 0.61 5.14 -1.41
N PHE A 52 1.55 4.41 -0.85
CA PHE A 52 1.66 2.97 -1.05
C PHE A 52 1.53 2.27 0.29
N HIS A 53 0.86 1.15 0.23
CA HIS A 53 0.65 0.28 1.33
C HIS A 53 1.93 -0.52 1.66
N ILE A 54 2.30 -0.61 2.94
CA ILE A 54 3.24 -1.60 3.47
C ILE A 54 2.40 -2.71 4.11
N GLY A 55 2.68 -3.98 3.82
CA GLY A 55 1.92 -5.13 4.27
C GLY A 55 2.03 -5.43 5.76
N LEU A 56 1.98 -4.40 6.62
CA LEU A 56 2.00 -4.55 8.06
C LEU A 56 0.67 -4.11 8.66
N TYR A 57 -0.01 -5.02 9.34
CA TYR A 57 -1.32 -4.80 9.93
C TYR A 57 -1.34 -5.13 11.41
N ALA A 58 -2.11 -4.35 12.17
CA ALA A 58 -2.55 -4.68 13.50
C ALA A 58 -4.08 -4.79 13.51
N TYR A 59 -4.60 -5.88 14.04
CA TYR A 59 -6.03 -6.17 14.07
C TYR A 59 -6.54 -6.23 15.51
N ARG A 60 -7.75 -5.75 15.71
CA ARG A 60 -8.52 -6.11 16.91
C ARG A 60 -9.00 -7.56 16.75
N PRO A 61 -9.04 -8.38 17.82
CA PRO A 61 -9.50 -9.76 17.72
C PRO A 61 -10.88 -9.90 17.03
N SER A 62 -11.83 -9.04 17.38
CA SER A 62 -13.16 -9.01 16.76
C SER A 62 -13.14 -8.75 15.24
N ALA A 63 -12.16 -8.01 14.74
CA ALA A 63 -12.03 -7.77 13.30
C ALA A 63 -11.58 -9.04 12.56
N LEU A 64 -10.71 -9.85 13.18
CA LEU A 64 -10.29 -11.13 12.62
C LEU A 64 -11.41 -12.17 12.64
N GLU A 65 -12.21 -12.21 13.70
CA GLU A 65 -13.40 -13.06 13.76
C GLU A 65 -14.37 -12.72 12.62
N ASN A 66 -14.71 -11.44 12.47
CA ASN A 66 -15.57 -10.98 11.38
C ASN A 66 -14.99 -11.28 9.99
N TYR A 67 -13.67 -11.20 9.82
CA TYR A 67 -13.03 -11.46 8.52
C TYR A 67 -13.28 -12.87 8.01
N THR A 68 -13.26 -13.87 8.88
CA THR A 68 -13.55 -15.26 8.51
C THR A 68 -15.02 -15.47 8.15
N ASP A 69 -15.92 -14.74 8.80
CA ASP A 69 -17.36 -14.85 8.59
C ASP A 69 -17.85 -14.19 7.29
N PHE A 70 -17.15 -13.16 6.81
CA PHE A 70 -17.56 -12.41 5.61
C PHE A 70 -17.43 -13.21 4.30
N GLY A 71 -16.51 -14.19 4.25
CA GLY A 71 -16.14 -14.82 3.00
C GLY A 71 -15.42 -13.87 2.03
N GLU A 72 -14.98 -14.39 0.90
CA GLU A 72 -14.28 -13.59 -0.12
C GLU A 72 -15.20 -12.57 -0.79
N GLY A 73 -14.71 -11.33 -0.90
CA GLY A 73 -15.43 -10.23 -1.52
C GLY A 73 -15.17 -10.09 -3.01
N ASN A 74 -16.05 -9.37 -3.71
CA ASN A 74 -15.89 -9.11 -5.14
C ASN A 74 -14.65 -8.23 -5.43
N LEU A 75 -14.45 -7.15 -4.69
CA LEU A 75 -13.29 -6.26 -4.86
C LEU A 75 -11.98 -6.96 -4.47
N GLU A 76 -12.00 -7.78 -3.44
CA GLU A 76 -10.88 -8.62 -3.04
C GLU A 76 -10.42 -9.51 -4.20
N ASN A 77 -11.36 -10.19 -4.85
CA ASN A 77 -11.06 -11.07 -5.98
C ASN A 77 -10.58 -10.32 -7.22
N LEU A 78 -11.18 -9.17 -7.54
CA LEU A 78 -10.79 -8.36 -8.70
C LEU A 78 -9.40 -7.75 -8.56
N GLU A 79 -9.05 -7.23 -7.39
CA GLU A 79 -7.75 -6.61 -7.11
C GLU A 79 -6.71 -7.63 -6.63
N GLY A 80 -7.14 -8.81 -6.13
CA GLY A 80 -6.28 -9.77 -5.45
C GLY A 80 -5.68 -9.15 -4.18
N LEU A 81 -6.49 -8.43 -3.39
CA LEU A 81 -6.10 -7.70 -2.19
C LEU A 81 -7.06 -8.02 -1.04
N GLU A 82 -6.62 -8.86 -0.11
CA GLU A 82 -7.44 -9.39 1.00
C GLU A 82 -8.01 -8.30 1.93
N GLN A 83 -7.31 -7.19 2.10
CA GLN A 83 -7.78 -6.09 2.95
C GLN A 83 -9.05 -5.41 2.41
N LEU A 84 -9.39 -5.57 1.15
CA LEU A 84 -10.63 -5.04 0.57
C LEU A 84 -11.86 -5.72 1.14
N ARG A 85 -11.77 -6.95 1.64
CA ARG A 85 -12.86 -7.65 2.34
C ARG A 85 -13.37 -6.84 3.52
N PHE A 86 -12.48 -6.20 4.29
CA PHE A 86 -12.90 -5.31 5.38
C PHE A 86 -13.69 -4.11 4.87
N LEU A 87 -13.20 -3.45 3.82
CA LEU A 87 -13.84 -2.25 3.27
C LEU A 87 -15.19 -2.58 2.64
N GLU A 88 -15.33 -3.70 1.92
CA GLU A 88 -16.60 -4.16 1.35
C GLU A 88 -17.65 -4.44 2.43
N ASN A 89 -17.23 -4.82 3.63
CA ASN A 89 -18.08 -5.08 4.78
C ASN A 89 -18.19 -3.90 5.76
N ASN A 90 -17.92 -2.69 5.30
CA ASN A 90 -18.03 -1.45 6.07
C ASN A 90 -17.13 -1.38 7.31
N LEU A 91 -16.09 -2.19 7.40
CA LEU A 91 -15.08 -2.06 8.44
C LEU A 91 -14.03 -1.04 8.04
N THR A 92 -13.56 -0.28 9.01
CA THR A 92 -12.58 0.78 8.79
C THR A 92 -11.18 0.26 8.94
N ILE A 93 -10.33 0.57 7.95
CA ILE A 93 -8.88 0.37 8.03
C ILE A 93 -8.22 1.72 8.27
N LYS A 94 -7.56 1.89 9.40
CA LYS A 94 -6.81 3.10 9.73
C LYS A 94 -5.42 3.04 9.10
N CYS A 95 -5.11 3.95 8.21
CA CYS A 95 -3.78 4.11 7.68
C CYS A 95 -2.90 4.86 8.69
N VAL A 96 -1.72 4.34 8.98
CA VAL A 96 -0.74 4.98 9.87
C VAL A 96 0.40 5.54 9.04
N PRO A 97 0.62 6.87 9.02
CA PRO A 97 1.72 7.48 8.30
C PRO A 97 3.11 7.04 8.82
N VAL A 98 3.97 6.51 7.94
CA VAL A 98 5.37 6.17 8.24
C VAL A 98 6.30 7.06 7.43
N ARG A 99 7.24 7.75 8.08
CA ARG A 99 8.24 8.55 7.36
C ARG A 99 9.28 7.63 6.73
N ARG A 100 9.54 7.81 5.45
CA ARG A 100 10.63 7.12 4.77
C ARG A 100 11.97 7.50 5.41
N LYS A 101 12.70 6.51 5.91
CA LYS A 101 14.14 6.66 6.18
C LYS A 101 14.87 6.72 4.84
N LYS A 102 16.08 7.32 4.80
CA LYS A 102 16.89 7.47 3.56
C LYS A 102 17.13 6.16 2.80
N GLN A 103 17.06 5.03 3.48
CA GLN A 103 17.37 3.70 2.94
C GLN A 103 16.20 3.00 2.22
N GLY A 104 14.97 3.57 2.25
CA GLY A 104 13.80 2.97 1.60
C GLY A 104 13.23 1.76 2.35
N PHE A 105 12.08 1.31 1.89
CA PHE A 105 11.49 0.03 2.27
C PHE A 105 11.48 -0.86 1.03
N TRP A 106 11.86 -2.11 1.19
CA TRP A 106 11.80 -3.11 0.14
C TRP A 106 11.25 -4.40 0.71
N GLU A 107 10.33 -5.02 0.01
CA GLU A 107 9.78 -6.33 0.36
C GLU A 107 10.45 -7.41 -0.49
N VAL A 108 10.77 -8.53 0.09
CA VAL A 108 11.28 -9.70 -0.64
C VAL A 108 10.09 -10.51 -1.12
N ASN A 109 9.70 -10.34 -2.37
CA ASN A 109 8.64 -11.11 -3.02
C ASN A 109 9.21 -12.14 -4.00
N ASN A 110 10.41 -11.90 -4.53
CA ASN A 110 11.09 -12.74 -5.52
C ASN A 110 12.57 -12.90 -5.17
N PHE A 111 13.23 -13.88 -5.75
CA PHE A 111 14.68 -14.09 -5.56
C PHE A 111 15.51 -12.86 -5.97
N SER A 112 15.10 -12.13 -7.01
CA SER A 112 15.78 -10.90 -7.43
C SER A 112 15.75 -9.78 -6.39
N ASP A 113 14.79 -9.79 -5.46
CA ASP A 113 14.70 -8.79 -4.40
C ASP A 113 15.76 -9.00 -3.32
N VAL A 114 16.26 -10.23 -3.16
CA VAL A 114 17.26 -10.58 -2.14
C VAL A 114 18.51 -9.74 -2.30
N GLU A 115 19.08 -9.66 -3.50
CA GLU A 115 20.29 -8.86 -3.76
C GLU A 115 20.09 -7.37 -3.44
N ILE A 116 18.88 -6.86 -3.70
CA ILE A 116 18.53 -5.47 -3.41
C ILE A 116 18.47 -5.23 -1.90
N VAL A 117 17.82 -6.14 -1.18
CA VAL A 117 17.69 -6.07 0.28
C VAL A 117 19.05 -6.23 0.96
N GLU A 118 19.89 -7.15 0.51
CA GLU A 118 21.27 -7.31 1.02
C GLU A 118 22.09 -6.03 0.87
N LYS A 119 22.02 -5.36 -0.29
CA LYS A 119 22.68 -4.06 -0.49
C LYS A 119 22.16 -2.97 0.43
N ILE A 120 20.84 -2.94 0.67
CA ILE A 120 20.22 -1.99 1.60
C ILE A 120 20.70 -2.27 3.03
N LEU A 121 20.72 -3.52 3.48
CA LEU A 121 21.17 -3.92 4.82
C LEU A 121 22.66 -3.59 5.01
N ALA A 122 23.51 -3.92 4.06
CA ALA A 122 24.94 -3.60 4.10
C ALA A 122 25.19 -2.09 4.21
N SER A 123 24.39 -1.26 3.51
CA SER A 123 24.48 0.20 3.59
C SER A 123 23.92 0.79 4.89
N SER A 124 23.15 -0.01 5.66
CA SER A 124 22.51 0.40 6.92
C SER A 124 23.38 0.15 8.15
N GLY A 125 24.50 -0.56 8.00
CA GLY A 125 25.37 -0.95 9.11
C GLY A 125 24.78 -2.03 10.01
N LEU A 126 23.84 -2.82 9.47
CA LEU A 126 23.26 -4.00 10.11
C LEU A 126 23.93 -5.28 9.61
#